data_b68a268cdabc5bb961c0ead0e4d49a8a
#
_entry.id   b68a268cdabc5bb961c0ead0e4d49a8a
#
_cell.length_a   1.000
_cell.length_b   1.000
_cell.length_c   1.000
_cell.angle_alpha   90.00
_cell.angle_beta   90.00
_cell.angle_gamma   90.00
#
_symmetry.space_group_name_H-M   'P 1'
#
loop_
_entity.id
_entity.type
_entity.pdbx_description
1 polymer ?
#
loop_
_entity_poly.entity_id
_entity_poly.type
_entity_poly.pdbx_seq_one_letter_code
_entity_poly.pdbx_strand_id
1 'polypeptide(L)'
;MAAFSRLLGVQLPYIVEVGIFLVLAYLTAWVLTAVMFARIHKFKIPGPFSALPIVGGVITMIKDPYEFWERQRQYDPHGYSWLAILNQFVVFVTRADLCHKIFATNSDDTLTLQLHPNGKVILGDNNIAFQSGPGHKALRSTFMNLFTTKALSLYLPIQERLIHEHLARWVKDYPWGGEPHEMRMKIREMNCETSQTVFLGEHLHNRDEFTYNYNIITHGFLSAPLYFPGTALYKSVQARKLAMVELQAAVRRSKARMSKPDAEAHCLLDFWTATVLEKVKEAEEEGGEAPAYSTDHAMADTMLDFLFASQDASTASLTMITTTMADRPEILERVRKEQTRLRPNNEPLTYDLVQEMAFTRQCVMEQLRIFPPAPMVPMKAHSDFQLDDKTVVPKGSMIIPSLVACCREGFSNPEQYDPDRMGPERQEDRKFAKQFIPFGVGPHRCVGYNYAINHLTVFLALIAHHVEWQRTRTPDSDKVVYLPTLYPYDCLLTWRYRKGMEPKEKAVKAE
;
A
#
# COMPACT_ATOMS: atom_id res chain seq x y z
N MET A 1 -16.18 16.05 -37.30
CA MET A 1 -17.61 15.68 -37.57
C MET A 1 -18.18 16.42 -38.75
N ALA A 2 -18.13 17.74 -38.82
CA ALA A 2 -18.52 18.53 -40.03
C ALA A 2 -17.75 18.16 -41.32
N ALA A 3 -16.62 17.48 -41.24
CA ALA A 3 -15.88 16.99 -42.40
C ALA A 3 -16.47 15.71 -43.01
N PHE A 4 -17.14 14.87 -42.22
CA PHE A 4 -17.71 13.61 -42.69
C PHE A 4 -19.04 13.81 -43.42
N SER A 5 -19.89 14.73 -42.95
CA SER A 5 -21.12 15.11 -43.66
C SER A 5 -20.83 15.85 -44.99
N ARG A 6 -19.73 16.62 -45.05
CA ARG A 6 -19.26 17.25 -46.31
C ARG A 6 -18.72 16.22 -47.30
N LEU A 7 -18.11 15.13 -46.84
CA LEU A 7 -17.59 14.07 -47.72
C LEU A 7 -18.71 13.26 -48.40
N LEU A 8 -19.85 13.09 -47.71
CA LEU A 8 -21.00 12.34 -48.18
C LEU A 8 -22.05 13.20 -48.88
N GLY A 9 -21.92 14.54 -48.92
CA GLY A 9 -22.86 15.45 -49.55
C GLY A 9 -24.28 15.44 -48.94
N VAL A 10 -24.45 14.89 -47.71
CA VAL A 10 -25.75 14.74 -47.05
C VAL A 10 -25.68 15.42 -45.66
N GLN A 11 -26.60 16.31 -45.37
CA GLN A 11 -26.82 16.86 -44.02
C GLN A 11 -27.53 15.81 -43.18
N LEU A 12 -26.76 15.11 -42.30
CA LEU A 12 -27.33 14.20 -41.36
C LEU A 12 -27.71 14.92 -40.04
N PRO A 13 -28.81 14.54 -39.40
CA PRO A 13 -29.13 15.04 -38.05
C PRO A 13 -27.96 14.77 -37.10
N TYR A 14 -27.65 15.71 -36.19
CA TYR A 14 -26.55 15.62 -35.24
C TYR A 14 -26.49 14.29 -34.46
N ILE A 15 -27.66 13.74 -34.10
CA ILE A 15 -27.79 12.43 -33.42
C ILE A 15 -27.25 11.30 -34.29
N VAL A 16 -27.45 11.34 -35.61
CA VAL A 16 -26.95 10.32 -36.54
C VAL A 16 -25.42 10.44 -36.69
N GLU A 17 -24.88 11.66 -36.74
CA GLU A 17 -23.42 11.88 -36.78
C GLU A 17 -22.73 11.37 -35.51
N VAL A 18 -23.32 11.64 -34.36
CA VAL A 18 -22.83 11.11 -33.06
C VAL A 18 -22.91 9.59 -33.05
N GLY A 19 -24.03 9.00 -33.52
CA GLY A 19 -24.19 7.56 -33.64
C GLY A 19 -23.12 6.91 -34.52
N ILE A 20 -22.88 7.46 -35.70
CA ILE A 20 -21.83 6.98 -36.62
C ILE A 20 -20.45 7.09 -35.99
N PHE A 21 -20.13 8.20 -35.29
CA PHE A 21 -18.87 8.37 -34.62
C PHE A 21 -18.67 7.30 -33.54
N LEU A 22 -19.69 7.04 -32.72
CA LEU A 22 -19.62 6.02 -31.66
C LEU A 22 -19.42 4.61 -32.21
N VAL A 23 -20.11 4.28 -33.33
CA VAL A 23 -19.95 3.01 -34.06
C VAL A 23 -18.52 2.87 -34.59
N LEU A 24 -18.00 3.91 -35.24
CA LEU A 24 -16.65 3.91 -35.81
C LEU A 24 -15.59 3.81 -34.68
N ALA A 25 -15.77 4.52 -33.57
CA ALA A 25 -14.91 4.43 -32.40
C ALA A 25 -14.92 3.02 -31.79
N TYR A 26 -16.11 2.42 -31.69
CA TYR A 26 -16.28 1.04 -31.22
C TYR A 26 -15.60 0.04 -32.17
N LEU A 27 -15.83 0.14 -33.46
CA LEU A 27 -15.19 -0.74 -34.45
C LEU A 27 -13.67 -0.60 -34.45
N THR A 28 -13.16 0.62 -34.35
CA THR A 28 -11.70 0.87 -34.23
C THR A 28 -11.14 0.21 -32.98
N ALA A 29 -11.79 0.40 -31.85
CA ALA A 29 -11.38 -0.23 -30.60
C ALA A 29 -11.47 -1.76 -30.66
N TRP A 30 -12.48 -2.29 -31.32
CA TRP A 30 -12.65 -3.73 -31.57
C TRP A 30 -11.53 -4.29 -32.47
N VAL A 31 -11.17 -3.60 -33.55
CA VAL A 31 -10.04 -3.99 -34.43
C VAL A 31 -8.74 -3.99 -33.70
N LEU A 32 -8.45 -2.96 -32.86
CA LEU A 32 -7.26 -2.91 -32.06
C LEU A 32 -7.19 -4.09 -31.08
N THR A 33 -8.32 -4.44 -30.47
CA THR A 33 -8.41 -5.63 -29.60
C THR A 33 -8.20 -6.92 -30.37
N ALA A 34 -8.75 -7.04 -31.57
CA ALA A 34 -8.53 -8.21 -32.45
C ALA A 34 -7.06 -8.36 -32.87
N VAL A 35 -6.36 -7.25 -33.16
CA VAL A 35 -4.92 -7.26 -33.44
C VAL A 35 -4.12 -7.70 -32.20
N MET A 36 -4.48 -7.20 -31.01
CA MET A 36 -3.89 -7.67 -29.76
C MET A 36 -4.15 -9.16 -29.55
N PHE A 37 -5.38 -9.62 -29.78
CA PHE A 37 -5.75 -11.03 -29.68
C PHE A 37 -4.92 -11.91 -30.65
N ALA A 38 -4.73 -11.48 -31.91
CA ALA A 38 -3.88 -12.17 -32.86
C ALA A 38 -2.41 -12.25 -32.35
N ARG A 39 -1.91 -11.18 -31.74
CA ARG A 39 -0.59 -11.15 -31.10
C ARG A 39 -0.49 -12.14 -29.93
N ILE A 40 -1.53 -12.23 -29.13
CA ILE A 40 -1.63 -13.16 -27.99
C ILE A 40 -1.60 -14.61 -28.46
N HIS A 41 -2.37 -14.96 -29.47
CA HIS A 41 -2.35 -16.29 -30.05
C HIS A 41 -0.96 -16.70 -30.54
N LYS A 42 -0.20 -15.75 -31.08
CA LYS A 42 1.20 -15.98 -31.46
C LYS A 42 2.06 -16.41 -30.27
N PHE A 43 1.81 -15.84 -29.08
CA PHE A 43 2.56 -16.14 -27.85
C PHE A 43 1.90 -17.24 -27.00
N LYS A 44 0.74 -17.77 -27.40
CA LYS A 44 0.01 -18.89 -26.74
C LYS A 44 -0.32 -18.64 -25.28
N ILE A 45 -0.60 -17.40 -24.88
CA ILE A 45 -1.03 -17.07 -23.53
C ILE A 45 -2.55 -17.19 -23.45
N PRO A 46 -3.11 -18.03 -22.55
CA PRO A 46 -4.56 -18.18 -22.41
C PRO A 46 -5.24 -16.95 -21.80
N GLY A 47 -6.51 -16.75 -22.11
CA GLY A 47 -7.26 -15.62 -21.53
C GLY A 47 -8.61 -15.43 -22.18
N PRO A 48 -9.47 -14.58 -21.61
CA PRO A 48 -10.82 -14.36 -22.13
C PRO A 48 -10.81 -13.53 -23.41
N PHE A 49 -11.73 -13.85 -24.29
CA PHE A 49 -12.10 -12.92 -25.34
C PHE A 49 -12.99 -11.81 -24.74
N SER A 50 -12.49 -10.58 -24.70
CA SER A 50 -13.28 -9.46 -24.17
C SER A 50 -14.13 -8.84 -25.27
N ALA A 51 -15.46 -8.84 -25.06
CA ALA A 51 -16.40 -8.13 -25.93
C ALA A 51 -16.31 -6.59 -25.77
N LEU A 52 -15.67 -6.09 -24.69
CA LEU A 52 -15.47 -4.67 -24.40
C LEU A 52 -13.99 -4.31 -24.54
N PRO A 53 -13.57 -3.78 -25.70
CA PRO A 53 -12.17 -3.66 -26.07
C PRO A 53 -11.34 -2.70 -25.21
N ILE A 54 -11.94 -1.65 -24.65
CA ILE A 54 -11.19 -0.62 -23.90
C ILE A 54 -11.30 -0.85 -22.39
N VAL A 55 -12.51 -1.16 -21.92
CA VAL A 55 -12.80 -1.23 -20.48
C VAL A 55 -12.41 -2.59 -19.89
N GLY A 56 -12.52 -3.67 -20.70
CA GLY A 56 -12.11 -5.02 -20.31
C GLY A 56 -12.62 -5.45 -18.93
N GLY A 57 -11.73 -6.04 -18.16
CA GLY A 57 -12.00 -6.50 -16.80
C GLY A 57 -11.80 -5.43 -15.70
N VAL A 58 -11.48 -4.17 -16.05
CA VAL A 58 -11.16 -3.10 -15.06
C VAL A 58 -12.30 -2.90 -14.07
N ILE A 59 -13.54 -2.90 -14.53
CA ILE A 59 -14.71 -2.70 -13.66
C ILE A 59 -14.81 -3.82 -12.63
N THR A 60 -14.64 -5.08 -13.03
CA THR A 60 -14.66 -6.22 -12.11
C THR A 60 -13.45 -6.17 -11.16
N MET A 61 -12.28 -5.83 -11.67
CA MET A 61 -11.06 -5.71 -10.87
C MET A 61 -11.20 -4.68 -9.74
N ILE A 62 -11.93 -3.58 -9.97
CA ILE A 62 -12.13 -2.53 -8.96
C ILE A 62 -13.28 -2.91 -8.00
N LYS A 63 -14.40 -3.39 -8.52
CA LYS A 63 -15.61 -3.66 -7.73
C LYS A 63 -15.56 -4.96 -6.94
N ASP A 64 -14.94 -5.98 -7.52
CA ASP A 64 -14.81 -7.30 -6.91
C ASP A 64 -13.46 -7.93 -7.29
N PRO A 65 -12.37 -7.52 -6.61
CA PRO A 65 -11.03 -7.99 -6.90
C PRO A 65 -10.86 -9.50 -6.69
N TYR A 66 -11.62 -10.13 -5.78
CA TYR A 66 -11.53 -11.58 -5.58
C TYR A 66 -12.19 -12.37 -6.69
N GLU A 67 -13.39 -11.99 -7.13
CA GLU A 67 -14.04 -12.59 -8.28
C GLU A 67 -13.18 -12.41 -9.54
N PHE A 68 -12.58 -11.23 -9.70
CA PHE A 68 -11.66 -10.97 -10.80
C PHE A 68 -10.49 -11.96 -10.82
N TRP A 69 -9.80 -12.16 -9.70
CA TRP A 69 -8.67 -13.08 -9.61
C TRP A 69 -9.08 -14.54 -9.77
N GLU A 70 -10.23 -14.93 -9.24
CA GLU A 70 -10.76 -16.27 -9.42
C GLU A 70 -11.07 -16.54 -10.89
N ARG A 71 -11.67 -15.60 -11.61
CA ARG A 71 -11.87 -15.70 -13.05
C ARG A 71 -10.55 -15.82 -13.81
N GLN A 72 -9.49 -15.07 -13.41
CA GLN A 72 -8.17 -15.23 -14.04
C GLN A 72 -7.61 -16.63 -13.84
N ARG A 73 -7.78 -17.23 -12.66
CA ARG A 73 -7.35 -18.63 -12.38
C ARG A 73 -8.08 -19.66 -13.24
N GLN A 74 -9.34 -19.45 -13.56
CA GLN A 74 -10.14 -20.36 -14.39
C GLN A 74 -9.67 -20.48 -15.85
N TYR A 75 -9.02 -19.43 -16.36
CA TYR A 75 -8.52 -19.44 -17.76
C TYR A 75 -7.24 -20.25 -17.92
N ASP A 76 -6.50 -20.53 -16.85
CA ASP A 76 -5.19 -21.13 -16.99
C ASP A 76 -4.78 -22.11 -15.89
N PRO A 77 -4.56 -23.39 -16.24
CA PRO A 77 -3.95 -24.38 -15.35
C PRO A 77 -2.44 -24.13 -15.11
N HIS A 78 -1.79 -23.23 -15.85
CA HIS A 78 -0.34 -22.96 -15.76
C HIS A 78 0.01 -21.80 -14.82
N GLY A 79 -0.99 -21.08 -14.28
CA GLY A 79 -0.83 -19.99 -13.32
C GLY A 79 -0.58 -18.62 -13.95
N TYR A 80 -1.00 -18.41 -15.20
CA TYR A 80 -1.01 -17.11 -15.87
C TYR A 80 -2.12 -17.00 -16.93
N SER A 81 -2.66 -15.81 -17.08
CA SER A 81 -3.66 -15.50 -18.09
C SER A 81 -3.48 -14.08 -18.60
N TRP A 82 -4.12 -13.75 -19.70
CA TRP A 82 -4.09 -12.38 -20.22
C TRP A 82 -5.43 -11.70 -20.16
N LEU A 83 -5.42 -10.37 -20.15
CA LEU A 83 -6.57 -9.52 -20.34
C LEU A 83 -6.13 -8.21 -21.01
N ALA A 84 -7.01 -7.59 -21.80
CA ALA A 84 -6.83 -6.21 -22.25
C ALA A 84 -7.34 -5.25 -21.17
N ILE A 85 -6.48 -4.33 -20.72
CA ILE A 85 -6.84 -3.26 -19.79
C ILE A 85 -6.43 -1.93 -20.42
N LEU A 86 -7.38 -1.01 -20.63
CA LEU A 86 -7.12 0.30 -21.22
C LEU A 86 -6.27 0.21 -22.51
N ASN A 87 -6.60 -0.74 -23.36
CA ASN A 87 -5.88 -1.03 -24.61
C ASN A 87 -4.41 -1.50 -24.43
N GLN A 88 -4.05 -1.96 -23.23
CA GLN A 88 -2.76 -2.62 -22.96
C GLN A 88 -2.94 -4.12 -22.86
N PHE A 89 -1.95 -4.86 -23.36
CA PHE A 89 -1.86 -6.29 -23.14
C PHE A 89 -1.29 -6.54 -21.75
N VAL A 90 -2.09 -7.16 -20.88
CA VAL A 90 -1.76 -7.41 -19.48
C VAL A 90 -1.75 -8.91 -19.22
N VAL A 91 -0.68 -9.42 -18.66
CA VAL A 91 -0.52 -10.80 -18.24
C VAL A 91 -0.64 -10.86 -16.71
N PHE A 92 -1.62 -11.57 -16.21
CA PHE A 92 -1.80 -11.86 -14.79
C PHE A 92 -1.11 -13.14 -14.42
N VAL A 93 -0.36 -13.14 -13.32
CA VAL A 93 0.38 -14.32 -12.85
C VAL A 93 -0.07 -14.65 -11.44
N THR A 94 -0.52 -15.91 -11.25
CA THR A 94 -1.13 -16.38 -10.00
C THR A 94 -0.28 -17.43 -9.28
N ARG A 95 0.79 -17.95 -9.91
CA ARG A 95 1.67 -18.97 -9.35
C ARG A 95 2.90 -18.36 -8.71
N ALA A 96 3.20 -18.76 -7.48
CA ALA A 96 4.22 -18.12 -6.65
C ALA A 96 5.64 -18.19 -7.23
N ASP A 97 6.04 -19.33 -7.84
CA ASP A 97 7.36 -19.47 -8.44
C ASP A 97 7.59 -18.49 -9.61
N LEU A 98 6.56 -18.26 -10.44
CA LEU A 98 6.60 -17.28 -11.53
C LEU A 98 6.63 -15.85 -10.99
N CYS A 99 5.88 -15.57 -9.92
CA CYS A 99 5.92 -14.28 -9.25
C CYS A 99 7.34 -13.98 -8.72
N HIS A 100 8.00 -14.97 -8.10
CA HIS A 100 9.40 -14.84 -7.66
C HIS A 100 10.35 -14.52 -8.83
N LYS A 101 10.18 -15.21 -9.96
CA LYS A 101 10.98 -14.94 -11.17
C LYS A 101 10.82 -13.52 -11.66
N ILE A 102 9.56 -13.01 -11.71
CA ILE A 102 9.25 -11.65 -12.13
C ILE A 102 9.93 -10.65 -11.18
N PHE A 103 9.77 -10.81 -9.87
CA PHE A 103 10.36 -9.90 -8.88
C PHE A 103 11.88 -9.94 -8.84
N ALA A 104 12.50 -11.09 -9.16
CA ALA A 104 13.95 -11.21 -9.23
C ALA A 104 14.56 -10.55 -10.49
N THR A 105 13.77 -10.39 -11.56
CA THR A 105 14.23 -9.89 -12.87
C THR A 105 14.04 -8.37 -13.03
N ASN A 106 13.86 -7.63 -11.93
CA ASN A 106 13.64 -6.19 -12.00
C ASN A 106 14.91 -5.45 -12.41
N SER A 107 14.93 -4.94 -13.66
CA SER A 107 15.99 -4.09 -14.22
C SER A 107 15.42 -3.22 -15.34
N ASP A 108 16.08 -2.09 -15.64
CA ASP A 108 15.63 -1.13 -16.66
C ASP A 108 15.48 -1.74 -18.06
N ASP A 109 16.27 -2.77 -18.37
CA ASP A 109 16.27 -3.44 -19.67
C ASP A 109 15.20 -4.55 -19.77
N THR A 110 14.66 -5.03 -18.64
CA THR A 110 13.75 -6.17 -18.63
C THR A 110 12.38 -5.83 -18.07
N LEU A 111 12.26 -5.69 -16.75
CA LEU A 111 11.01 -5.39 -16.04
C LEU A 111 11.23 -4.24 -15.09
N THR A 112 10.35 -3.24 -15.11
CA THR A 112 10.30 -2.17 -14.10
C THR A 112 8.92 -2.05 -13.48
N LEU A 113 8.86 -1.56 -12.26
CA LEU A 113 7.59 -1.26 -11.60
C LEU A 113 6.80 -0.21 -12.42
N GLN A 114 5.56 -0.55 -12.72
CA GLN A 114 4.62 0.31 -13.45
C GLN A 114 3.45 0.70 -12.54
N LEU A 115 3.61 1.75 -11.76
CA LEU A 115 2.50 2.34 -11.02
C LEU A 115 1.56 3.11 -11.94
N HIS A 116 0.50 3.68 -11.37
CA HIS A 116 -0.41 4.58 -12.09
C HIS A 116 0.38 5.66 -12.85
N PRO A 117 -0.04 6.10 -14.04
CA PRO A 117 0.67 7.12 -14.83
C PRO A 117 1.00 8.40 -14.04
N ASN A 118 0.16 8.78 -13.07
CA ASN A 118 0.40 9.92 -12.20
C ASN A 118 1.53 9.70 -11.18
N GLY A 119 1.95 8.44 -10.96
CA GLY A 119 2.87 8.08 -9.88
C GLY A 119 4.18 8.84 -9.92
N LYS A 120 4.90 8.82 -11.06
CA LYS A 120 6.15 9.56 -11.22
C LYS A 120 5.99 11.06 -11.07
N VAL A 121 4.90 11.62 -11.61
CA VAL A 121 4.62 13.06 -11.55
C VAL A 121 4.34 13.53 -10.11
N ILE A 122 3.67 12.69 -9.33
CA ILE A 122 3.27 12.99 -7.95
C ILE A 122 4.34 12.65 -6.93
N LEU A 123 5.04 11.52 -7.09
CA LEU A 123 6.04 11.05 -6.12
C LEU A 123 7.46 11.53 -6.44
N GLY A 124 7.72 11.91 -7.70
CA GLY A 124 9.04 12.33 -8.17
C GLY A 124 9.84 11.20 -8.81
N ASP A 125 10.81 11.58 -9.65
CA ASP A 125 11.64 10.62 -10.38
C ASP A 125 12.67 9.92 -9.47
N ASN A 126 13.04 10.55 -8.34
CA ASN A 126 13.99 10.00 -7.37
C ASN A 126 13.36 8.98 -6.41
N ASN A 127 12.05 8.73 -6.52
CA ASN A 127 11.36 7.75 -5.70
C ASN A 127 11.99 6.36 -5.87
N ILE A 128 12.30 5.70 -4.74
CA ILE A 128 13.00 4.41 -4.73
C ILE A 128 12.24 3.32 -5.50
N ALA A 129 10.92 3.39 -5.54
CA ALA A 129 10.08 2.42 -6.24
C ALA A 129 10.31 2.43 -7.77
N PHE A 130 10.76 3.57 -8.33
CA PHE A 130 11.02 3.72 -9.77
C PHE A 130 12.49 3.55 -10.16
N GLN A 131 13.37 3.35 -9.18
CA GLN A 131 14.80 3.14 -9.41
C GLN A 131 15.11 1.64 -9.55
N SER A 132 16.19 1.31 -10.24
CA SER A 132 16.71 -0.03 -10.36
C SER A 132 18.25 -0.02 -10.36
N GLY A 133 18.88 -1.19 -10.34
CA GLY A 133 20.32 -1.33 -10.46
C GLY A 133 21.14 -0.76 -9.28
N PRO A 134 22.38 -0.27 -9.55
CA PRO A 134 23.30 0.18 -8.50
C PRO A 134 22.79 1.35 -7.66
N GLY A 135 22.13 2.33 -8.29
CA GLY A 135 21.55 3.49 -7.58
C GLY A 135 20.48 3.10 -6.56
N HIS A 136 19.55 2.25 -6.97
CA HIS A 136 18.56 1.67 -6.08
C HIS A 136 19.21 0.93 -4.90
N LYS A 137 20.22 0.08 -5.17
CA LYS A 137 20.91 -0.69 -4.13
C LYS A 137 21.64 0.24 -3.16
N ALA A 138 22.30 1.28 -3.65
CA ALA A 138 22.99 2.25 -2.82
C ALA A 138 22.02 3.01 -1.90
N LEU A 139 20.94 3.58 -2.44
CA LEU A 139 19.92 4.26 -1.65
C LEU A 139 19.27 3.30 -0.64
N ARG A 140 18.86 2.10 -1.07
CA ARG A 140 18.22 1.12 -0.20
C ARG A 140 19.12 0.69 0.96
N SER A 141 20.42 0.61 0.77
CA SER A 141 21.38 0.24 1.84
C SER A 141 21.36 1.23 2.99
N THR A 142 21.03 2.51 2.75
CA THR A 142 20.94 3.54 3.79
C THR A 142 19.73 3.37 4.72
N PHE A 143 18.77 2.52 4.34
CA PHE A 143 17.55 2.28 5.14
C PHE A 143 17.69 1.18 6.20
N MET A 144 18.84 0.51 6.27
CA MET A 144 19.06 -0.61 7.19
C MET A 144 18.86 -0.24 8.67
N ASN A 145 19.18 0.99 9.04
CA ASN A 145 19.09 1.45 10.42
C ASN A 145 17.69 1.97 10.83
N LEU A 146 16.76 2.14 9.87
CA LEU A 146 15.46 2.78 10.11
C LEU A 146 14.47 1.89 10.88
N PHE A 147 14.66 0.58 10.83
CA PHE A 147 13.71 -0.39 11.39
C PHE A 147 14.42 -1.45 12.27
N THR A 148 15.52 -1.03 12.90
CA THR A 148 16.23 -1.80 13.94
C THR A 148 15.42 -1.81 15.24
N THR A 149 15.77 -2.71 16.17
CA THR A 149 15.16 -2.74 17.52
C THR A 149 15.24 -1.37 18.20
N LYS A 150 16.39 -0.68 18.13
CA LYS A 150 16.58 0.67 18.70
C LYS A 150 15.57 1.67 18.11
N ALA A 151 15.43 1.70 16.79
CA ALA A 151 14.53 2.61 16.10
C ALA A 151 13.06 2.28 16.43
N LEU A 152 12.66 1.00 16.34
CA LEU A 152 11.30 0.56 16.67
C LEU A 152 10.93 0.83 18.12
N SER A 153 11.87 0.68 19.06
CA SER A 153 11.65 1.03 20.47
C SER A 153 11.37 2.52 20.68
N LEU A 154 11.98 3.39 19.86
CA LEU A 154 11.72 4.83 19.88
C LEU A 154 10.36 5.18 19.27
N TYR A 155 9.92 4.50 18.21
CA TYR A 155 8.64 4.78 17.55
C TYR A 155 7.44 4.30 18.36
N LEU A 156 7.61 3.26 19.18
CA LEU A 156 6.54 2.59 19.90
C LEU A 156 5.76 3.49 20.87
N PRO A 157 6.38 4.30 21.75
CA PRO A 157 5.65 5.22 22.64
C PRO A 157 4.83 6.27 21.85
N ILE A 158 5.33 6.70 20.69
CA ILE A 158 4.62 7.63 19.82
C ILE A 158 3.36 6.96 19.26
N GLN A 159 3.48 5.72 18.78
CA GLN A 159 2.37 4.95 18.26
C GLN A 159 1.31 4.69 19.36
N GLU A 160 1.73 4.25 20.54
CA GLU A 160 0.84 3.98 21.67
C GLU A 160 0.06 5.23 22.07
N ARG A 161 0.74 6.36 22.26
CA ARG A 161 0.11 7.63 22.62
C ARG A 161 -0.94 8.07 21.59
N LEU A 162 -0.58 8.11 20.30
CA LEU A 162 -1.48 8.57 19.25
C LEU A 162 -2.69 7.64 19.07
N ILE A 163 -2.49 6.32 19.15
CA ILE A 163 -3.62 5.37 19.11
C ILE A 163 -4.57 5.64 20.28
N HIS A 164 -4.07 5.85 21.50
CA HIS A 164 -4.92 6.17 22.65
C HIS A 164 -5.69 7.49 22.48
N GLU A 165 -5.06 8.54 21.95
CA GLU A 165 -5.70 9.82 21.69
C GLU A 165 -6.85 9.68 20.67
N HIS A 166 -6.64 8.89 19.62
CA HIS A 166 -7.69 8.61 18.63
C HIS A 166 -8.80 7.72 19.19
N LEU A 167 -8.46 6.69 19.97
CA LEU A 167 -9.47 5.86 20.64
C LEU A 167 -10.37 6.68 21.57
N ALA A 168 -9.81 7.61 22.33
CA ALA A 168 -10.59 8.51 23.18
C ALA A 168 -11.57 9.37 22.38
N ARG A 169 -11.11 9.90 21.23
CA ARG A 169 -11.99 10.63 20.30
C ARG A 169 -13.10 9.73 19.73
N TRP A 170 -12.77 8.52 19.27
CA TRP A 170 -13.74 7.60 18.68
C TRP A 170 -14.80 7.13 19.67
N VAL A 171 -14.41 6.82 20.91
CA VAL A 171 -15.37 6.45 21.98
C VAL A 171 -16.32 7.60 22.30
N LYS A 172 -15.82 8.84 22.30
CA LYS A 172 -16.63 10.05 22.56
C LYS A 172 -17.57 10.37 21.41
N ASP A 173 -17.06 10.34 20.17
CA ASP A 173 -17.77 10.85 18.99
C ASP A 173 -18.70 9.80 18.37
N TYR A 174 -18.41 8.51 18.56
CA TYR A 174 -19.15 7.37 17.99
C TYR A 174 -19.48 6.33 19.07
N PRO A 175 -20.27 6.73 20.09
CA PRO A 175 -20.49 5.91 21.28
C PRO A 175 -21.30 4.65 20.98
N TRP A 176 -21.06 3.62 21.80
CA TRP A 176 -21.79 2.35 21.75
C TRP A 176 -23.31 2.56 21.86
N GLY A 177 -24.05 1.94 20.95
CA GLY A 177 -25.51 2.10 20.86
C GLY A 177 -25.96 3.38 20.16
N GLY A 178 -25.03 4.24 19.73
CA GLY A 178 -25.29 5.39 18.87
C GLY A 178 -25.40 5.01 17.40
N GLU A 179 -25.40 6.02 16.52
CA GLU A 179 -25.38 5.82 15.07
C GLU A 179 -24.01 5.30 14.62
N PRO A 180 -23.96 4.18 13.87
CA PRO A 180 -22.70 3.64 13.37
C PRO A 180 -22.03 4.58 12.35
N HIS A 181 -20.73 4.76 12.48
CA HIS A 181 -19.96 5.65 11.61
C HIS A 181 -18.94 4.89 10.75
N GLU A 182 -18.73 5.34 9.49
CA GLU A 182 -17.72 4.79 8.59
C GLU A 182 -16.30 5.19 9.04
N MET A 183 -15.59 4.24 9.61
CA MET A 183 -14.35 4.50 10.33
C MET A 183 -13.08 4.51 9.45
N ARG A 184 -13.14 4.09 8.20
CA ARG A 184 -11.94 4.03 7.32
C ARG A 184 -11.18 5.35 7.28
N MET A 185 -11.88 6.48 7.12
CA MET A 185 -11.21 7.79 7.08
C MET A 185 -10.68 8.22 8.45
N LYS A 186 -11.30 7.80 9.54
CA LYS A 186 -10.81 8.06 10.90
C LYS A 186 -9.56 7.24 11.24
N ILE A 187 -9.52 5.98 10.80
CA ILE A 187 -8.32 5.13 10.89
C ILE A 187 -7.21 5.71 10.00
N ARG A 188 -7.54 6.22 8.80
CA ARG A 188 -6.59 6.88 7.91
C ARG A 188 -6.00 8.15 8.54
N GLU A 189 -6.80 8.96 9.20
CA GLU A 189 -6.38 10.16 9.93
C GLU A 189 -5.38 9.81 11.04
N MET A 190 -5.70 8.82 11.89
CA MET A 190 -4.79 8.29 12.92
C MET A 190 -3.47 7.80 12.33
N ASN A 191 -3.53 6.99 11.27
CA ASN A 191 -2.32 6.44 10.65
C ASN A 191 -1.46 7.53 10.01
N CYS A 192 -2.06 8.56 9.40
CA CYS A 192 -1.38 9.72 8.84
C CYS A 192 -0.62 10.51 9.92
N GLU A 193 -1.29 10.83 11.01
CA GLU A 193 -0.69 11.53 12.15
C GLU A 193 0.45 10.72 12.77
N THR A 194 0.24 9.41 12.92
CA THR A 194 1.26 8.49 13.43
C THR A 194 2.49 8.46 12.52
N SER A 195 2.30 8.28 11.20
CA SER A 195 3.40 8.23 10.24
C SER A 195 4.18 9.56 10.20
N GLN A 196 3.49 10.69 10.18
CA GLN A 196 4.14 12.01 10.21
C GLN A 196 4.97 12.22 11.49
N THR A 197 4.42 11.81 12.64
CA THR A 197 5.09 11.99 13.93
C THR A 197 6.29 11.04 14.06
N VAL A 198 6.15 9.78 13.67
CA VAL A 198 7.25 8.81 13.71
C VAL A 198 8.35 9.15 12.70
N PHE A 199 7.98 9.60 11.49
CA PHE A 199 8.95 9.76 10.41
C PHE A 199 9.63 11.13 10.42
N LEU A 200 8.91 12.19 10.74
CA LEU A 200 9.42 13.56 10.70
C LEU A 200 9.58 14.19 12.09
N GLY A 201 8.85 13.71 13.08
CA GLY A 201 8.93 14.20 14.47
C GLY A 201 8.65 15.69 14.57
N GLU A 202 9.50 16.36 15.37
CA GLU A 202 9.50 17.81 15.58
C GLU A 202 10.01 18.61 14.38
N HIS A 203 10.63 17.95 13.38
CA HIS A 203 11.09 18.61 12.17
C HIS A 203 9.96 19.07 11.26
N LEU A 204 8.74 18.58 11.43
CA LEU A 204 7.54 19.03 10.72
C LEU A 204 6.86 20.16 11.49
N HIS A 205 7.14 21.42 11.11
CA HIS A 205 6.63 22.60 11.83
C HIS A 205 5.20 22.95 11.42
N ASN A 206 4.91 22.99 10.11
CA ASN A 206 3.59 23.38 9.57
C ASN A 206 2.72 22.13 9.30
N ARG A 207 2.46 21.34 10.37
CA ARG A 207 1.80 20.03 10.24
C ARG A 207 0.43 20.11 9.57
N ASP A 208 -0.42 21.06 9.92
CA ASP A 208 -1.78 21.18 9.39
C ASP A 208 -1.76 21.50 7.90
N GLU A 209 -0.95 22.48 7.47
CA GLU A 209 -0.78 22.83 6.07
C GLU A 209 -0.16 21.68 5.28
N PHE A 210 0.86 21.02 5.85
CA PHE A 210 1.47 19.86 5.23
C PHE A 210 0.44 18.73 5.04
N THR A 211 -0.32 18.39 6.07
CA THR A 211 -1.35 17.34 6.02
C THR A 211 -2.45 17.65 5.00
N TYR A 212 -2.87 18.91 4.91
CA TYR A 212 -3.81 19.35 3.90
C TYR A 212 -3.26 19.12 2.48
N ASN A 213 -2.05 19.58 2.20
CA ASN A 213 -1.40 19.38 0.90
C ASN A 213 -1.15 17.89 0.61
N TYR A 214 -0.71 17.13 1.62
CA TYR A 214 -0.47 15.70 1.50
C TYR A 214 -1.76 14.92 1.13
N ASN A 215 -2.90 15.27 1.70
CA ASN A 215 -4.18 14.68 1.34
C ASN A 215 -4.55 14.97 -0.13
N ILE A 216 -4.29 16.19 -0.63
CA ILE A 216 -4.49 16.52 -2.05
C ILE A 216 -3.57 15.67 -2.94
N ILE A 217 -2.31 15.49 -2.56
CA ILE A 217 -1.33 14.65 -3.27
C ILE A 217 -1.86 13.21 -3.41
N THR A 218 -2.28 12.61 -2.32
CA THR A 218 -2.76 11.21 -2.32
C THR A 218 -4.05 11.02 -3.12
N HIS A 219 -4.98 11.97 -3.09
CA HIS A 219 -6.19 11.94 -3.90
C HIS A 219 -5.92 11.99 -5.40
N GLY A 220 -4.89 12.70 -5.83
CA GLY A 220 -4.55 12.79 -7.24
C GLY A 220 -3.87 11.55 -7.81
N PHE A 221 -3.40 10.64 -6.97
CA PHE A 221 -2.63 9.48 -7.41
C PHE A 221 -3.42 8.59 -8.38
N LEU A 222 -4.68 8.27 -8.07
CA LEU A 222 -5.57 7.48 -8.91
C LEU A 222 -6.50 8.31 -9.81
N SER A 223 -6.31 9.62 -9.88
CA SER A 223 -7.14 10.47 -10.74
C SER A 223 -6.83 10.24 -12.22
N ALA A 224 -7.75 10.66 -13.09
CA ALA A 224 -7.47 10.64 -14.52
C ALA A 224 -6.17 11.40 -14.82
N PRO A 225 -5.29 10.87 -15.71
CA PRO A 225 -3.98 11.48 -15.99
C PRO A 225 -4.13 12.71 -16.91
N LEU A 226 -4.92 13.66 -16.47
CA LEU A 226 -5.21 14.91 -17.17
C LEU A 226 -4.55 16.08 -16.40
N TYR A 227 -3.56 16.72 -17.02
CA TYR A 227 -2.81 17.80 -16.42
C TYR A 227 -3.17 19.16 -17.04
N PHE A 228 -4.21 19.80 -16.52
CA PHE A 228 -4.56 21.19 -16.80
C PHE A 228 -5.27 21.83 -15.60
N PRO A 229 -5.29 23.19 -15.48
CA PRO A 229 -5.88 23.88 -14.34
C PRO A 229 -7.29 23.37 -13.99
N GLY A 230 -7.50 23.07 -12.69
CA GLY A 230 -8.78 22.54 -12.17
C GLY A 230 -8.85 21.03 -12.02
N THR A 231 -8.02 20.25 -12.72
CA THR A 231 -7.99 18.78 -12.57
C THR A 231 -7.36 18.33 -11.27
N ALA A 232 -7.69 17.11 -10.81
CA ALA A 232 -7.12 16.53 -9.59
C ALA A 232 -5.60 16.38 -9.69
N LEU A 233 -5.09 15.90 -10.82
CA LEU A 233 -3.64 15.79 -11.04
C LEU A 233 -2.93 17.14 -10.97
N TYR A 234 -3.49 18.20 -11.61
CA TYR A 234 -2.92 19.54 -11.53
C TYR A 234 -2.84 20.04 -10.08
N LYS A 235 -3.95 19.91 -9.32
CA LYS A 235 -4.01 20.27 -7.90
C LYS A 235 -2.96 19.53 -7.07
N SER A 236 -2.79 18.23 -7.33
CA SER A 236 -1.82 17.38 -6.61
C SER A 236 -0.38 17.81 -6.89
N VAL A 237 -0.06 18.16 -8.13
CA VAL A 237 1.28 18.67 -8.48
C VAL A 237 1.56 20.02 -7.80
N GLN A 238 0.56 20.93 -7.70
CA GLN A 238 0.75 22.17 -6.96
C GLN A 238 0.91 21.91 -5.44
N ALA A 239 0.08 21.04 -4.87
CA ALA A 239 0.19 20.64 -3.46
C ALA A 239 1.55 19.99 -3.15
N ARG A 240 2.08 19.15 -4.07
CA ARG A 240 3.41 18.58 -3.94
C ARG A 240 4.50 19.65 -3.83
N LYS A 241 4.44 20.71 -4.65
CA LYS A 241 5.43 21.78 -4.56
C LYS A 241 5.46 22.41 -3.17
N LEU A 242 4.29 22.63 -2.56
CA LEU A 242 4.20 23.20 -1.20
C LEU A 242 4.70 22.20 -0.15
N ALA A 243 4.27 20.93 -0.23
CA ALA A 243 4.73 19.88 0.68
C ALA A 243 6.26 19.69 0.62
N MET A 244 6.86 19.74 -0.57
CA MET A 244 8.31 19.63 -0.76
C MET A 244 9.09 20.77 -0.13
N VAL A 245 8.55 21.99 -0.06
CA VAL A 245 9.19 23.11 0.67
C VAL A 245 9.36 22.76 2.15
N GLU A 246 8.30 22.26 2.79
CA GLU A 246 8.35 21.88 4.20
C GLU A 246 9.21 20.64 4.43
N LEU A 247 9.15 19.62 3.55
CA LEU A 247 10.01 18.44 3.67
C LEU A 247 11.49 18.76 3.53
N GLN A 248 11.88 19.64 2.59
CA GLN A 248 13.26 20.09 2.48
C GLN A 248 13.70 20.89 3.72
N ALA A 249 12.81 21.70 4.28
CA ALA A 249 13.09 22.41 5.52
C ALA A 249 13.26 21.43 6.70
N ALA A 250 12.44 20.38 6.78
CA ALA A 250 12.57 19.31 7.77
C ALA A 250 13.91 18.57 7.63
N VAL A 251 14.31 18.25 6.41
CA VAL A 251 15.63 17.63 6.13
C VAL A 251 16.78 18.53 6.59
N ARG A 252 16.73 19.83 6.29
CA ARG A 252 17.77 20.77 6.76
C ARG A 252 17.84 20.85 8.28
N ARG A 253 16.68 20.86 8.97
CA ARG A 253 16.62 20.84 10.44
C ARG A 253 17.23 19.55 11.02
N SER A 254 16.92 18.40 10.44
CA SER A 254 17.50 17.13 10.84
C SER A 254 19.02 17.09 10.58
N LYS A 255 19.49 17.53 9.41
CA LYS A 255 20.94 17.63 9.13
C LYS A 255 21.66 18.52 10.13
N ALA A 256 21.13 19.71 10.40
CA ALA A 256 21.70 20.65 11.37
C ALA A 256 21.75 20.06 12.80
N ARG A 257 20.76 19.24 13.17
CA ARG A 257 20.75 18.53 14.43
C ARG A 257 21.75 17.39 14.44
N MET A 258 21.70 16.49 13.46
CA MET A 258 22.50 15.26 13.42
C MET A 258 23.98 15.50 13.11
N SER A 259 24.36 16.69 12.67
CA SER A 259 25.77 17.10 12.51
C SER A 259 26.44 17.50 13.84
N LYS A 260 25.69 17.61 14.94
CA LYS A 260 26.27 17.94 16.25
C LYS A 260 26.90 16.71 16.89
N PRO A 261 28.01 16.88 17.63
CA PRO A 261 28.54 15.79 18.45
C PRO A 261 27.47 15.24 19.40
N ASP A 262 27.42 13.94 19.58
CA ASP A 262 26.51 13.24 20.51
C ASP A 262 25.00 13.45 20.21
N ALA A 263 24.65 13.82 18.98
CA ALA A 263 23.25 13.96 18.59
C ALA A 263 22.51 12.61 18.63
N GLU A 264 21.35 12.61 19.29
CA GLU A 264 20.49 11.44 19.33
C GLU A 264 19.34 11.56 18.33
N ALA A 265 19.00 10.45 17.67
CA ALA A 265 17.87 10.38 16.76
C ALA A 265 16.54 10.32 17.53
N HIS A 266 15.56 11.17 17.15
CA HIS A 266 14.23 11.21 17.76
C HIS A 266 13.11 10.78 16.80
N CYS A 267 13.41 10.64 15.51
CA CYS A 267 12.45 10.22 14.49
C CYS A 267 13.19 9.44 13.38
N LEU A 268 12.43 8.87 12.46
CA LEU A 268 13.01 8.12 11.33
C LEU A 268 13.96 8.99 10.49
N LEU A 269 13.59 10.24 10.22
CA LEU A 269 14.42 11.16 9.44
C LEU A 269 15.78 11.37 10.10
N ASP A 270 15.87 11.45 11.42
CA ASP A 270 17.15 11.58 12.14
C ASP A 270 18.04 10.35 11.97
N PHE A 271 17.47 9.12 12.14
CA PHE A 271 18.20 7.89 11.89
C PHE A 271 18.76 7.84 10.47
N TRP A 272 17.94 8.22 9.49
CA TRP A 272 18.37 8.24 8.10
C TRP A 272 19.42 9.33 7.83
N THR A 273 19.21 10.53 8.36
CA THR A 273 20.16 11.65 8.23
C THR A 273 21.53 11.27 8.77
N ALA A 274 21.59 10.63 9.95
CA ALA A 274 22.86 10.14 10.50
C ALA A 274 23.60 9.23 9.52
N THR A 275 22.90 8.23 8.96
CA THR A 275 23.47 7.30 7.96
C THR A 275 23.90 8.03 6.68
N VAL A 276 23.12 9.00 6.20
CA VAL A 276 23.46 9.79 5.00
C VAL A 276 24.69 10.64 5.23
N LEU A 277 24.79 11.31 6.37
CA LEU A 277 25.97 12.14 6.72
C LEU A 277 27.24 11.28 6.84
N GLU A 278 27.14 10.07 7.39
CA GLU A 278 28.25 9.11 7.42
C GLU A 278 28.71 8.75 6.00
N LYS A 279 27.76 8.47 5.09
CA LYS A 279 28.09 8.14 3.68
C LYS A 279 28.66 9.34 2.90
N VAL A 280 28.25 10.57 3.21
CA VAL A 280 28.86 11.76 2.64
C VAL A 280 30.32 11.89 3.10
N LYS A 281 30.57 11.71 4.40
CA LYS A 281 31.90 11.78 4.96
C LYS A 281 32.83 10.69 4.39
N GLU A 282 32.37 9.43 4.29
CA GLU A 282 33.11 8.35 3.64
C GLU A 282 33.49 8.71 2.20
N ALA A 283 32.57 9.25 1.40
CA ALA A 283 32.83 9.65 0.03
C ALA A 283 33.89 10.79 -0.06
N GLU A 284 33.81 11.78 0.84
CA GLU A 284 34.78 12.88 0.91
C GLU A 284 36.18 12.38 1.31
N GLU A 285 36.28 11.44 2.26
CA GLU A 285 37.54 10.84 2.67
C GLU A 285 38.20 10.00 1.56
N GLU A 286 37.37 9.40 0.68
CA GLU A 286 37.83 8.67 -0.51
C GLU A 286 38.13 9.61 -1.70
N GLY A 287 37.90 10.90 -1.58
CA GLY A 287 38.10 11.90 -2.66
C GLY A 287 37.05 11.85 -3.76
N GLY A 288 35.89 11.24 -3.46
CA GLY A 288 34.75 11.12 -4.36
C GLY A 288 33.69 12.23 -4.16
N GLU A 289 32.64 12.18 -4.97
CA GLU A 289 31.49 13.09 -4.85
C GLU A 289 30.47 12.57 -3.83
N ALA A 290 29.80 13.47 -3.13
CA ALA A 290 28.72 13.14 -2.23
C ALA A 290 27.60 12.37 -2.97
N PRO A 291 27.00 11.31 -2.36
CA PRO A 291 25.97 10.53 -3.00
C PRO A 291 24.77 11.39 -3.46
N ALA A 292 24.23 11.15 -4.64
CA ALA A 292 23.13 11.94 -5.21
C ALA A 292 21.89 11.98 -4.30
N TYR A 293 21.64 10.93 -3.51
CA TYR A 293 20.55 10.86 -2.55
C TYR A 293 20.77 11.73 -1.29
N SER A 294 21.94 12.33 -1.10
CA SER A 294 22.25 13.16 0.07
C SER A 294 21.77 14.59 -0.02
N THR A 295 21.29 15.05 -1.19
CA THR A 295 20.75 16.40 -1.36
C THR A 295 19.44 16.58 -0.57
N ASP A 296 19.15 17.82 -0.14
CA ASP A 296 17.90 18.11 0.59
C ASP A 296 16.66 17.72 -0.21
N HIS A 297 16.72 17.93 -1.54
CA HIS A 297 15.62 17.59 -2.44
C HIS A 297 15.41 16.07 -2.54
N ALA A 298 16.47 15.31 -2.75
CA ALA A 298 16.39 13.85 -2.86
C ALA A 298 15.96 13.20 -1.55
N MET A 299 16.45 13.72 -0.41
CA MET A 299 16.01 13.26 0.91
C MET A 299 14.53 13.61 1.16
N ALA A 300 14.07 14.79 0.76
CA ALA A 300 12.67 15.17 0.87
C ALA A 300 11.76 14.31 -0.02
N ASP A 301 12.15 14.00 -1.25
CA ASP A 301 11.44 13.07 -2.13
C ASP A 301 11.30 11.67 -1.48
N THR A 302 12.38 11.16 -0.91
CA THR A 302 12.36 9.88 -0.20
C THR A 302 11.46 9.91 1.04
N MET A 303 11.43 11.02 1.77
CA MET A 303 10.51 11.15 2.92
C MET A 303 9.06 11.22 2.49
N LEU A 304 8.74 11.88 1.37
CA LEU A 304 7.40 11.86 0.78
C LEU A 304 7.01 10.43 0.37
N ASP A 305 7.97 9.66 -0.16
CA ASP A 305 7.78 8.25 -0.53
C ASP A 305 7.47 7.38 0.69
N PHE A 306 8.24 7.49 1.78
CA PHE A 306 7.95 6.78 3.02
C PHE A 306 6.56 7.10 3.59
N LEU A 307 6.17 8.38 3.60
CA LEU A 307 4.84 8.79 4.04
C LEU A 307 3.75 8.18 3.15
N PHE A 308 3.92 8.25 1.83
CA PHE A 308 2.97 7.69 0.87
C PHE A 308 2.85 6.17 1.01
N ALA A 309 3.98 5.46 1.08
CA ALA A 309 4.01 4.00 1.18
C ALA A 309 3.37 3.48 2.48
N SER A 310 3.54 4.21 3.59
CA SER A 310 2.98 3.84 4.89
C SER A 310 1.48 4.13 5.01
N GLN A 311 0.93 5.02 4.19
CA GLN A 311 -0.41 5.55 4.40
C GLN A 311 -1.50 4.54 4.04
N ASP A 312 -1.64 4.20 2.76
CA ASP A 312 -2.80 3.45 2.30
C ASP A 312 -2.71 1.95 2.63
N ALA A 313 -1.51 1.36 2.55
CA ALA A 313 -1.31 -0.04 2.89
C ALA A 313 -1.57 -0.32 4.38
N SER A 314 -1.05 0.53 5.28
CA SER A 314 -1.31 0.38 6.72
C SER A 314 -2.77 0.68 7.06
N THR A 315 -3.36 1.74 6.51
CA THR A 315 -4.78 2.06 6.73
C THR A 315 -5.69 0.91 6.30
N ALA A 316 -5.42 0.30 5.14
CA ALA A 316 -6.17 -0.86 4.67
C ALA A 316 -6.07 -2.02 5.65
N SER A 317 -4.86 -2.37 6.09
CA SER A 317 -4.64 -3.45 7.04
C SER A 317 -5.28 -3.17 8.41
N LEU A 318 -5.17 -1.96 8.94
CA LEU A 318 -5.79 -1.53 10.20
C LEU A 318 -7.32 -1.63 10.12
N THR A 319 -7.91 -1.15 9.02
CA THR A 319 -9.36 -1.21 8.79
C THR A 319 -9.84 -2.67 8.68
N MET A 320 -9.12 -3.49 7.92
CA MET A 320 -9.41 -4.93 7.77
C MET A 320 -9.30 -5.66 9.10
N ILE A 321 -8.25 -5.44 9.90
CA ILE A 321 -8.08 -6.04 11.23
C ILE A 321 -9.27 -5.67 12.12
N THR A 322 -9.67 -4.40 12.12
CA THR A 322 -10.78 -3.92 12.96
C THR A 322 -12.09 -4.60 12.61
N THR A 323 -12.44 -4.71 11.31
CA THR A 323 -13.65 -5.40 10.86
C THR A 323 -13.57 -6.91 11.08
N THR A 324 -12.42 -7.53 10.79
CA THR A 324 -12.21 -8.98 10.97
C THR A 324 -12.37 -9.39 12.44
N MET A 325 -11.83 -8.60 13.37
CA MET A 325 -11.95 -8.88 14.80
C MET A 325 -13.36 -8.64 15.34
N ALA A 326 -14.08 -7.66 14.80
CA ALA A 326 -15.49 -7.44 15.15
C ALA A 326 -16.38 -8.63 14.76
N ASP A 327 -16.08 -9.25 13.62
CA ASP A 327 -16.83 -10.40 13.07
C ASP A 327 -16.39 -11.74 13.67
N ARG A 328 -15.30 -11.78 14.50
CA ARG A 328 -14.74 -12.99 15.12
C ARG A 328 -14.46 -12.80 16.60
N PRO A 329 -15.52 -12.70 17.42
CA PRO A 329 -15.38 -12.42 18.85
C PRO A 329 -14.58 -13.48 19.61
N GLU A 330 -14.59 -14.74 19.16
CA GLU A 330 -13.81 -15.84 19.75
C GLU A 330 -12.29 -15.64 19.56
N ILE A 331 -11.86 -15.11 18.42
CA ILE A 331 -10.44 -14.79 18.16
C ILE A 331 -10.06 -13.52 18.94
N LEU A 332 -10.90 -12.49 18.89
CA LEU A 332 -10.68 -11.27 19.65
C LEU A 332 -10.53 -11.53 21.14
N GLU A 333 -11.32 -12.45 21.70
CA GLU A 333 -11.22 -12.81 23.12
C GLU A 333 -9.88 -13.49 23.44
N ARG A 334 -9.32 -14.27 22.53
CA ARG A 334 -7.97 -14.84 22.70
C ARG A 334 -6.90 -13.75 22.70
N VAL A 335 -7.00 -12.75 21.82
CA VAL A 335 -6.11 -11.58 21.82
C VAL A 335 -6.24 -10.83 23.16
N ARG A 336 -7.46 -10.60 23.66
CA ARG A 336 -7.71 -9.94 24.94
C ARG A 336 -7.08 -10.68 26.12
N LYS A 337 -7.20 -12.01 26.15
CA LYS A 337 -6.57 -12.86 27.18
C LYS A 337 -5.05 -12.75 27.14
N GLU A 338 -4.46 -12.74 25.94
CA GLU A 338 -3.01 -12.52 25.80
C GLU A 338 -2.60 -11.17 26.35
N GLN A 339 -3.33 -10.08 25.99
CA GLN A 339 -3.02 -8.74 26.49
C GLN A 339 -3.19 -8.63 28.02
N THR A 340 -4.25 -9.19 28.60
CA THR A 340 -4.45 -9.18 30.05
C THR A 340 -3.37 -9.96 30.80
N ARG A 341 -2.86 -11.06 30.22
CA ARG A 341 -1.76 -11.84 30.79
C ARG A 341 -0.44 -11.08 30.74
N LEU A 342 -0.15 -10.40 29.63
CA LEU A 342 1.11 -9.69 29.41
C LEU A 342 1.15 -8.32 30.10
N ARG A 343 -0.02 -7.67 30.27
CA ARG A 343 -0.17 -6.30 30.81
C ARG A 343 -1.25 -6.24 31.90
N PRO A 344 -1.10 -6.98 33.00
CA PRO A 344 -2.15 -7.09 34.03
C PRO A 344 -2.49 -5.74 34.70
N ASN A 345 -1.56 -4.79 34.72
CA ASN A 345 -1.74 -3.45 35.32
C ASN A 345 -1.71 -2.34 34.26
N ASN A 346 -1.97 -2.66 32.99
CA ASN A 346 -1.88 -1.72 31.88
C ASN A 346 -0.48 -1.09 31.72
N GLU A 347 0.55 -1.88 31.88
CA GLU A 347 1.93 -1.44 31.69
C GLU A 347 2.12 -0.83 30.28
N PRO A 348 2.92 0.24 30.13
CA PRO A 348 3.28 0.80 28.84
C PRO A 348 3.91 -0.25 27.92
N LEU A 349 3.68 -0.12 26.63
CA LEU A 349 4.26 -1.03 25.65
C LEU A 349 5.78 -0.82 25.56
N THR A 350 6.53 -1.92 25.65
CA THR A 350 7.95 -1.98 25.28
C THR A 350 8.13 -2.84 24.04
N TYR A 351 9.23 -2.67 23.32
CA TYR A 351 9.51 -3.49 22.15
C TYR A 351 9.55 -4.99 22.49
N ASP A 352 10.19 -5.36 23.61
CA ASP A 352 10.27 -6.76 24.05
C ASP A 352 8.89 -7.32 24.37
N LEU A 353 8.05 -6.54 25.06
CA LEU A 353 6.67 -6.94 25.36
C LEU A 353 5.85 -7.17 24.05
N VAL A 354 6.03 -6.33 23.04
CA VAL A 354 5.37 -6.52 21.74
C VAL A 354 5.86 -7.81 21.04
N GLN A 355 7.13 -8.20 21.22
CA GLN A 355 7.65 -9.47 20.67
C GLN A 355 7.04 -10.70 21.38
N GLU A 356 6.60 -10.57 22.64
CA GLU A 356 5.91 -11.62 23.39
C GLU A 356 4.43 -11.82 23.00
N MET A 357 3.84 -10.90 22.23
CA MET A 357 2.46 -10.95 21.75
C MET A 357 2.30 -11.95 20.59
N ALA A 358 2.58 -13.22 20.86
CA ALA A 358 2.65 -14.25 19.81
C ALA A 358 1.33 -14.45 19.08
N PHE A 359 0.20 -14.54 19.79
CA PHE A 359 -1.10 -14.77 19.18
C PHE A 359 -1.62 -13.51 18.46
N THR A 360 -1.44 -12.33 19.05
CA THR A 360 -1.76 -11.07 18.38
C THR A 360 -1.02 -10.93 17.05
N ARG A 361 0.29 -11.29 17.03
CA ARG A 361 1.09 -11.31 15.81
C ARG A 361 0.60 -12.35 14.80
N GLN A 362 0.19 -13.56 15.24
CA GLN A 362 -0.41 -14.56 14.35
C GLN A 362 -1.68 -14.02 13.66
N CYS A 363 -2.52 -13.30 14.40
CA CYS A 363 -3.70 -12.64 13.84
C CYS A 363 -3.32 -11.62 12.75
N VAL A 364 -2.30 -10.80 12.99
CA VAL A 364 -1.79 -9.84 12.01
C VAL A 364 -1.23 -10.53 10.76
N MET A 365 -0.43 -11.58 10.93
CA MET A 365 0.15 -12.33 9.81
C MET A 365 -0.93 -13.01 8.97
N GLU A 366 -1.94 -13.61 9.61
CA GLU A 366 -3.07 -14.22 8.91
C GLU A 366 -3.92 -13.18 8.18
N GLN A 367 -4.10 -11.99 8.78
CA GLN A 367 -4.78 -10.88 8.11
C GLN A 367 -4.07 -10.50 6.81
N LEU A 368 -2.75 -10.37 6.85
CA LEU A 368 -1.94 -10.01 5.68
C LEU A 368 -1.88 -11.14 4.64
N ARG A 369 -2.04 -12.40 5.05
CA ARG A 369 -2.13 -13.53 4.15
C ARG A 369 -3.42 -13.50 3.32
N ILE A 370 -4.56 -13.33 3.98
CA ILE A 370 -5.88 -13.35 3.32
C ILE A 370 -6.10 -12.06 2.52
N PHE A 371 -5.73 -10.92 3.10
CA PHE A 371 -5.96 -9.58 2.56
C PHE A 371 -4.63 -8.80 2.48
N PRO A 372 -3.69 -9.20 1.62
CA PRO A 372 -2.51 -8.39 1.38
C PRO A 372 -2.96 -7.01 0.86
N PRO A 373 -2.57 -5.90 1.51
CA PRO A 373 -3.11 -4.57 1.17
C PRO A 373 -2.77 -4.17 -0.27
N ALA A 374 -1.59 -4.54 -0.77
CA ALA A 374 -1.22 -4.43 -2.16
C ALA A 374 -1.45 -5.78 -2.87
N PRO A 375 -2.62 -6.01 -3.49
CA PRO A 375 -2.94 -7.33 -4.07
C PRO A 375 -2.15 -7.63 -5.34
N MET A 376 -1.60 -6.60 -5.99
CA MET A 376 -0.98 -6.63 -7.30
C MET A 376 0.24 -5.71 -7.34
N VAL A 377 1.26 -6.11 -8.11
CA VAL A 377 2.45 -5.30 -8.37
C VAL A 377 2.67 -5.21 -9.89
N PRO A 378 2.08 -4.22 -10.58
CA PRO A 378 2.21 -4.11 -12.03
C PRO A 378 3.67 -3.86 -12.45
N MET A 379 4.15 -4.65 -13.41
CA MET A 379 5.48 -4.52 -14.00
C MET A 379 5.37 -4.32 -15.51
N LYS A 380 6.19 -3.43 -16.08
CA LYS A 380 6.27 -3.21 -17.53
C LYS A 380 7.43 -3.97 -18.13
N ALA A 381 7.18 -4.71 -19.20
CA ALA A 381 8.21 -5.42 -19.96
C ALA A 381 8.87 -4.48 -20.98
N HIS A 382 10.18 -4.24 -20.84
CA HIS A 382 10.99 -3.43 -21.76
C HIS A 382 11.62 -4.26 -22.87
N SER A 383 11.67 -5.57 -22.69
CA SER A 383 12.05 -6.58 -23.70
C SER A 383 11.07 -7.74 -23.65
N ASP A 384 11.19 -8.68 -24.60
CA ASP A 384 10.45 -9.94 -24.53
C ASP A 384 10.90 -10.70 -23.29
N PHE A 385 9.95 -11.09 -22.44
CA PHE A 385 10.22 -11.72 -21.14
C PHE A 385 9.82 -13.19 -21.15
N GLN A 386 10.80 -14.08 -20.99
CA GLN A 386 10.56 -15.52 -20.87
C GLN A 386 9.92 -15.84 -19.51
N LEU A 387 8.61 -16.06 -19.48
CA LEU A 387 7.87 -16.34 -18.24
C LEU A 387 8.17 -17.75 -17.74
N ASP A 388 7.99 -18.76 -18.61
CA ASP A 388 8.37 -20.16 -18.39
C ASP A 388 8.99 -20.75 -19.67
N ASP A 389 9.26 -22.05 -19.71
CA ASP A 389 9.93 -22.71 -20.85
C ASP A 389 9.14 -22.60 -22.17
N LYS A 390 7.84 -22.34 -22.09
CA LYS A 390 6.89 -22.36 -23.22
C LYS A 390 6.34 -20.98 -23.59
N THR A 391 6.45 -20.01 -22.65
CA THR A 391 5.69 -18.76 -22.73
C THR A 391 6.58 -17.54 -22.67
N VAL A 392 6.47 -16.70 -23.67
CA VAL A 392 7.12 -15.38 -23.74
C VAL A 392 6.06 -14.30 -23.62
N VAL A 393 6.27 -13.38 -22.69
CA VAL A 393 5.48 -12.15 -22.59
C VAL A 393 6.11 -11.09 -23.48
N PRO A 394 5.39 -10.53 -24.47
CA PRO A 394 5.98 -9.62 -25.43
C PRO A 394 6.37 -8.27 -24.81
N LYS A 395 7.44 -7.67 -25.37
CA LYS A 395 7.86 -6.29 -25.07
C LYS A 395 6.66 -5.33 -25.09
N GLY A 396 6.63 -4.39 -24.17
CA GLY A 396 5.58 -3.37 -24.02
C GLY A 396 4.32 -3.86 -23.30
N SER A 397 4.26 -5.16 -22.93
CA SER A 397 3.19 -5.71 -22.11
C SER A 397 3.33 -5.30 -20.65
N MET A 398 2.21 -5.36 -19.92
CA MET A 398 2.22 -5.29 -18.46
C MET A 398 2.15 -6.72 -17.90
N ILE A 399 2.90 -7.01 -16.86
CA ILE A 399 2.84 -8.26 -16.12
C ILE A 399 2.41 -7.93 -14.70
N ILE A 400 1.40 -8.62 -14.20
CA ILE A 400 0.85 -8.36 -12.86
C ILE A 400 0.87 -9.64 -12.02
N PRO A 401 1.91 -9.82 -11.19
CA PRO A 401 1.90 -10.87 -10.18
C PRO A 401 0.85 -10.59 -9.10
N SER A 402 0.10 -11.64 -8.72
CA SER A 402 -0.94 -11.61 -7.69
C SER A 402 -0.38 -12.03 -6.34
N LEU A 403 -0.26 -11.09 -5.41
CA LEU A 403 0.11 -11.42 -4.03
C LEU A 403 -1.02 -12.19 -3.31
N VAL A 404 -2.28 -11.90 -3.65
CA VAL A 404 -3.46 -12.63 -3.11
C VAL A 404 -3.40 -14.10 -3.48
N ALA A 405 -3.18 -14.43 -4.76
CA ALA A 405 -3.12 -15.83 -5.21
C ALA A 405 -1.91 -16.55 -4.60
N CYS A 406 -0.73 -15.91 -4.57
CA CYS A 406 0.46 -16.48 -3.95
C CYS A 406 0.24 -16.79 -2.48
N CYS A 407 -0.31 -15.85 -1.69
CA CYS A 407 -0.55 -16.02 -0.26
C CYS A 407 -1.63 -17.07 0.08
N ARG A 408 -2.27 -17.66 -0.92
CA ARG A 408 -3.24 -18.76 -0.77
C ARG A 408 -2.69 -20.11 -1.25
N GLU A 409 -1.70 -20.10 -2.13
CA GLU A 409 -1.12 -21.29 -2.71
C GLU A 409 -0.45 -22.18 -1.64
N GLY A 410 -0.90 -23.43 -1.53
CA GLY A 410 -0.35 -24.42 -0.61
C GLY A 410 -0.90 -24.38 0.83
N PHE A 411 -1.49 -23.27 1.26
CA PHE A 411 -2.08 -23.16 2.60
C PHE A 411 -3.33 -24.03 2.76
N SER A 412 -3.52 -24.62 3.95
CA SER A 412 -4.70 -25.39 4.26
C SER A 412 -5.93 -24.48 4.42
N ASN A 413 -7.07 -24.85 3.81
CA ASN A 413 -8.28 -24.03 3.81
C ASN A 413 -7.99 -22.53 3.60
N PRO A 414 -7.41 -22.15 2.46
CA PRO A 414 -6.76 -20.83 2.27
C PRO A 414 -7.72 -19.64 2.40
N GLU A 415 -9.02 -19.85 2.23
CA GLU A 415 -10.06 -18.80 2.35
C GLU A 415 -10.50 -18.56 3.80
N GLN A 416 -10.18 -19.49 4.70
CA GLN A 416 -10.56 -19.38 6.10
C GLN A 416 -9.55 -18.55 6.89
N TYR A 417 -10.03 -17.57 7.65
CA TYR A 417 -9.20 -16.84 8.61
C TYR A 417 -8.91 -17.72 9.82
N ASP A 418 -7.66 -18.15 9.96
CA ASP A 418 -7.21 -19.08 10.99
C ASP A 418 -5.79 -18.71 11.45
N PRO A 419 -5.65 -17.89 12.50
CA PRO A 419 -4.36 -17.47 13.02
C PRO A 419 -3.47 -18.62 13.51
N ASP A 420 -4.05 -19.74 13.92
CA ASP A 420 -3.29 -20.89 14.45
C ASP A 420 -2.41 -21.56 13.40
N ARG A 421 -2.67 -21.29 12.10
CA ARG A 421 -1.76 -21.74 11.02
C ARG A 421 -0.36 -21.15 11.12
N MET A 422 -0.23 -19.92 11.68
CA MET A 422 1.03 -19.24 11.92
C MET A 422 1.69 -19.65 13.24
N GLY A 423 0.98 -20.45 14.05
CA GLY A 423 1.44 -20.90 15.37
C GLY A 423 2.51 -22.00 15.28
N PRO A 424 3.15 -22.31 16.44
CA PRO A 424 4.29 -23.23 16.52
C PRO A 424 3.98 -24.66 16.07
N GLU A 425 2.72 -25.09 16.16
CA GLU A 425 2.32 -26.45 15.78
C GLU A 425 2.25 -26.63 14.26
N ARG A 426 1.80 -25.61 13.52
CA ARG A 426 1.57 -25.70 12.07
C ARG A 426 2.64 -25.00 11.26
N GLN A 427 3.09 -23.80 11.66
CA GLN A 427 4.14 -23.00 11.03
C GLN A 427 3.98 -22.89 9.49
N GLU A 428 2.74 -22.67 9.02
CA GLU A 428 2.45 -22.63 7.59
C GLU A 428 3.15 -21.44 6.88
N ASP A 429 3.37 -20.33 7.56
CA ASP A 429 4.17 -19.20 7.08
C ASP A 429 5.62 -19.59 6.75
N ARG A 430 6.21 -20.55 7.49
CA ARG A 430 7.55 -21.09 7.25
C ARG A 430 7.54 -22.20 6.22
N LYS A 431 6.55 -23.12 6.30
CA LYS A 431 6.38 -24.21 5.33
C LYS A 431 6.16 -23.67 3.93
N PHE A 432 5.38 -22.60 3.81
CA PHE A 432 5.03 -21.94 2.55
C PHE A 432 5.67 -20.56 2.43
N ALA A 433 6.91 -20.39 2.89
CA ALA A 433 7.63 -19.12 2.88
C ALA A 433 7.79 -18.50 1.47
N LYS A 434 7.79 -19.34 0.43
CA LYS A 434 7.82 -18.87 -0.96
C LYS A 434 6.46 -18.35 -1.43
N GLN A 435 5.38 -18.81 -0.84
CA GLN A 435 4.00 -18.39 -1.13
C GLN A 435 3.59 -17.21 -0.25
N PHE A 436 4.08 -17.15 0.99
CA PHE A 436 3.77 -16.08 1.94
C PHE A 436 4.57 -14.81 1.64
N ILE A 437 4.11 -14.06 0.64
CA ILE A 437 4.81 -12.87 0.13
C ILE A 437 3.97 -11.57 0.18
N PRO A 438 3.22 -11.27 1.27
CA PRO A 438 2.39 -10.07 1.34
C PRO A 438 3.19 -8.76 1.27
N PHE A 439 4.49 -8.82 1.50
CA PHE A 439 5.44 -7.71 1.39
C PHE A 439 6.32 -7.74 0.14
N GLY A 440 5.96 -8.58 -0.85
CA GLY A 440 6.77 -8.82 -2.02
C GLY A 440 8.07 -9.56 -1.71
N VAL A 441 8.88 -9.78 -2.75
CA VAL A 441 10.19 -10.43 -2.69
C VAL A 441 11.18 -9.74 -3.62
N GLY A 442 12.46 -10.14 -3.58
CA GLY A 442 13.51 -9.60 -4.45
C GLY A 442 14.01 -8.20 -4.03
N PRO A 443 14.66 -7.47 -4.96
CA PRO A 443 15.29 -6.17 -4.65
C PRO A 443 14.32 -5.12 -4.12
N HIS A 444 13.05 -5.15 -4.53
CA HIS A 444 12.00 -4.21 -4.12
C HIS A 444 11.09 -4.75 -3.00
N ARG A 445 11.49 -5.79 -2.28
CA ARG A 445 10.77 -6.22 -1.07
C ARG A 445 10.56 -5.04 -0.14
N CYS A 446 9.38 -4.96 0.48
CA CYS A 446 9.02 -3.86 1.38
C CYS A 446 10.10 -3.58 2.44
N VAL A 447 10.59 -2.35 2.49
CA VAL A 447 11.59 -1.91 3.48
C VAL A 447 10.98 -1.75 4.86
N GLY A 448 9.69 -1.37 4.92
CA GLY A 448 8.93 -1.14 6.15
C GLY A 448 8.35 -2.40 6.79
N TYR A 449 8.76 -3.62 6.40
CA TYR A 449 8.22 -4.88 6.92
C TYR A 449 8.15 -4.91 8.45
N ASN A 450 9.28 -4.66 9.12
CA ASN A 450 9.36 -4.71 10.58
C ASN A 450 8.48 -3.64 11.24
N TYR A 451 8.48 -2.43 10.68
CA TYR A 451 7.62 -1.34 11.14
C TYR A 451 6.14 -1.67 11.00
N ALA A 452 5.74 -2.17 9.82
CA ALA A 452 4.34 -2.50 9.54
C ALA A 452 3.81 -3.60 10.46
N ILE A 453 4.52 -4.71 10.61
CA ILE A 453 4.13 -5.80 11.52
C ILE A 453 4.04 -5.30 12.96
N ASN A 454 5.02 -4.51 13.41
CA ASN A 454 5.02 -3.95 14.75
C ASN A 454 3.82 -3.01 14.97
N HIS A 455 3.60 -2.07 14.04
CA HIS A 455 2.50 -1.11 14.11
C HIS A 455 1.12 -1.78 14.13
N LEU A 456 0.89 -2.76 13.26
CA LEU A 456 -0.36 -3.52 13.21
C LEU A 456 -0.59 -4.34 14.49
N THR A 457 0.49 -4.94 15.04
CA THR A 457 0.43 -5.69 16.30
C THR A 457 0.09 -4.78 17.47
N VAL A 458 0.76 -3.62 17.57
CA VAL A 458 0.50 -2.59 18.60
C VAL A 458 -0.95 -2.10 18.52
N PHE A 459 -1.42 -1.77 17.32
CA PHE A 459 -2.80 -1.31 17.14
C PHE A 459 -3.81 -2.36 17.59
N LEU A 460 -3.68 -3.61 17.12
CA LEU A 460 -4.59 -4.68 17.51
C LEU A 460 -4.53 -4.95 19.03
N ALA A 461 -3.34 -4.96 19.63
CA ALA A 461 -3.16 -5.11 21.06
C ALA A 461 -3.90 -4.02 21.85
N LEU A 462 -3.76 -2.76 21.45
CA LEU A 462 -4.36 -1.61 22.14
C LEU A 462 -5.88 -1.59 21.99
N ILE A 463 -6.41 -1.77 20.78
CA ILE A 463 -7.88 -1.78 20.61
C ILE A 463 -8.52 -2.97 21.32
N ALA A 464 -7.93 -4.16 21.26
CA ALA A 464 -8.45 -5.35 21.95
C ALA A 464 -8.44 -5.18 23.46
N HIS A 465 -7.40 -4.54 24.02
CA HIS A 465 -7.23 -4.37 25.44
C HIS A 465 -8.14 -3.28 26.05
N HIS A 466 -8.23 -2.13 25.38
CA HIS A 466 -8.87 -0.92 25.95
C HIS A 466 -10.33 -0.73 25.58
N VAL A 467 -10.76 -1.19 24.39
CA VAL A 467 -12.10 -0.87 23.89
C VAL A 467 -12.89 -2.09 23.46
N GLU A 468 -14.20 -1.92 23.42
CA GLU A 468 -15.14 -2.76 22.70
C GLU A 468 -15.68 -1.95 21.53
N TRP A 469 -15.85 -2.61 20.39
CA TRP A 469 -16.50 -2.02 19.22
C TRP A 469 -17.48 -3.00 18.61
N GLN A 470 -18.52 -2.45 18.04
CA GLN A 470 -19.57 -3.20 17.36
C GLN A 470 -19.63 -2.80 15.92
N ARG A 471 -19.60 -3.78 15.02
CA ARG A 471 -19.78 -3.57 13.58
C ARG A 471 -21.26 -3.71 13.22
N THR A 472 -21.79 -2.69 12.53
CA THR A 472 -23.08 -2.79 11.85
C THR A 472 -22.84 -3.31 10.45
N ARG A 473 -23.45 -4.46 10.11
CA ARG A 473 -23.28 -5.10 8.82
C ARG A 473 -24.34 -4.64 7.82
N THR A 474 -23.91 -4.39 6.59
CA THR A 474 -24.76 -4.19 5.42
C THR A 474 -24.76 -5.45 4.55
N PRO A 475 -25.64 -5.55 3.53
CA PRO A 475 -25.60 -6.69 2.59
C PRO A 475 -24.27 -6.83 1.83
N ASP A 476 -23.46 -5.77 1.79
CA ASP A 476 -22.18 -5.73 1.08
C ASP A 476 -20.95 -5.87 2.00
N SER A 477 -21.14 -6.03 3.31
CA SER A 477 -20.04 -6.08 4.31
C SER A 477 -19.04 -7.22 4.11
N ASP A 478 -19.39 -8.26 3.36
CA ASP A 478 -18.48 -9.36 3.02
C ASP A 478 -17.63 -9.07 1.77
N LYS A 479 -17.92 -7.97 1.07
CA LYS A 479 -17.17 -7.56 -0.09
C LYS A 479 -15.92 -6.78 0.29
N VAL A 480 -14.94 -6.82 -0.60
CA VAL A 480 -13.76 -5.96 -0.57
C VAL A 480 -13.72 -5.09 -1.82
N VAL A 481 -13.13 -3.93 -1.69
CA VAL A 481 -12.92 -2.99 -2.80
C VAL A 481 -11.44 -2.68 -2.95
N TYR A 482 -11.03 -2.34 -4.18
CA TYR A 482 -9.66 -1.96 -4.49
C TYR A 482 -9.55 -0.44 -4.72
N LEU A 483 -8.87 0.27 -3.78
CA LEU A 483 -8.82 1.75 -3.76
C LEU A 483 -7.50 2.30 -3.15
N PRO A 484 -6.40 2.35 -3.77
CA PRO A 484 -5.54 1.48 -4.54
C PRO A 484 -5.02 0.27 -3.77
N THR A 485 -5.50 0.06 -2.56
CA THR A 485 -5.26 -1.09 -1.69
C THR A 485 -6.58 -1.80 -1.42
N LEU A 486 -6.54 -2.98 -0.83
CA LEU A 486 -7.74 -3.74 -0.49
C LEU A 486 -8.37 -3.22 0.81
N TYR A 487 -9.58 -2.72 0.72
CA TYR A 487 -10.39 -2.30 1.87
C TYR A 487 -11.64 -3.16 2.02
N PRO A 488 -12.20 -3.32 3.25
CA PRO A 488 -13.57 -3.78 3.39
C PRO A 488 -14.51 -2.80 2.70
N TYR A 489 -15.62 -3.30 2.18
CA TYR A 489 -16.64 -2.44 1.53
C TYR A 489 -17.13 -1.36 2.47
N ASP A 490 -17.37 -1.72 3.74
CA ASP A 490 -17.76 -0.82 4.82
C ASP A 490 -17.02 -1.12 6.13
N CYS A 491 -16.95 -0.12 7.00
CA CYS A 491 -16.39 -0.19 8.34
C CYS A 491 -17.26 0.64 9.31
N LEU A 492 -18.54 0.28 9.41
CA LEU A 492 -19.55 0.99 10.23
C LEU A 492 -19.45 0.53 11.69
N LEU A 493 -18.89 1.37 12.56
CA LEU A 493 -18.58 1.00 13.94
C LEU A 493 -19.15 1.98 14.96
N THR A 494 -19.40 1.43 16.17
CA THR A 494 -19.59 2.17 17.43
C THR A 494 -18.63 1.65 18.48
N TRP A 495 -18.29 2.47 19.48
CA TRP A 495 -17.18 2.23 20.40
C TRP A 495 -17.57 2.48 21.86
N ARG A 496 -16.97 1.73 22.79
CA ARG A 496 -16.95 2.05 24.23
C ARG A 496 -15.65 1.56 24.85
N TYR A 497 -15.26 2.12 25.97
CA TYR A 497 -14.23 1.53 26.79
C TYR A 497 -14.68 0.21 27.40
N ARG A 498 -13.76 -0.72 27.54
CA ARG A 498 -13.96 -1.90 28.38
C ARG A 498 -13.99 -1.46 29.84
N LYS A 499 -14.76 -2.17 30.67
CA LYS A 499 -14.89 -1.87 32.09
C LYS A 499 -13.52 -1.79 32.78
N GLY A 500 -13.24 -0.64 33.41
CA GLY A 500 -11.98 -0.38 34.12
C GLY A 500 -10.82 0.08 33.22
N MET A 501 -11.08 0.31 31.92
CA MET A 501 -10.08 0.80 30.95
C MET A 501 -10.31 2.27 30.56
N GLU A 502 -11.25 2.93 31.19
CA GLU A 502 -11.53 4.35 30.97
C GLU A 502 -10.30 5.19 31.37
N PRO A 503 -9.94 6.24 30.61
CA PRO A 503 -8.85 7.15 31.01
C PRO A 503 -9.10 7.73 32.38
N LYS A 504 -8.13 7.66 33.28
CA LYS A 504 -8.23 8.34 34.57
C LYS A 504 -8.19 9.84 34.33
N GLU A 505 -9.18 10.59 34.83
CA GLU A 505 -9.37 12.04 34.60
C GLU A 505 -8.15 12.95 34.88
N LYS A 506 -7.05 12.42 35.42
CA LYS A 506 -5.84 13.19 35.76
C LYS A 506 -4.82 13.37 34.61
N ALA A 507 -5.02 12.76 33.44
CA ALA A 507 -4.08 12.89 32.33
C ALA A 507 -4.37 14.05 31.35
N VAL A 508 -5.48 14.81 31.54
CA VAL A 508 -5.90 15.90 30.64
C VAL A 508 -5.58 17.30 31.16
N LYS A 509 -4.96 17.41 32.35
CA LYS A 509 -4.54 18.72 32.91
C LYS A 509 -3.03 18.75 33.15
N ALA A 510 -2.26 18.79 32.12
CA ALA A 510 -0.89 19.30 32.15
C ALA A 510 -0.39 19.50 30.70
N GLU A 511 -0.24 20.79 30.38
CA GLU A 511 0.43 21.46 29.26
C GLU A 511 -0.42 21.81 28.06
#